data_a86073c502181feaac8fb53f81a77b5b
#
_entry.id   a86073c502181feaac8fb53f81a77b5b
#
_cell.length_a   1.000
_cell.length_b   1.000
_cell.length_c   1.000
_cell.angle_alpha   90.00
_cell.angle_beta   90.00
_cell.angle_gamma   90.00
#
_symmetry.space_group_name_H-M   'P 1'
#
loop_
_entity.id
_entity.type
_entity.pdbx_description
1 polymer ?
#
loop_
_entity_poly.entity_id
_entity_poly.type
_entity_poly.pdbx_seq_one_letter_code
_entity_poly.pdbx_strand_id
1 'polypeptide(L)'
;VLAGAMDEITPTSHIIQQRLGLLKGTTAGEGAQFFLLSAQKEEQTFAELKGVDTFITRMSAPEISNRMHHFLKSHGLAPEDIDWFISGKNGQKATDSVYTELEHSLFPHALHSNFKEQCGEYQTASSYALWMAAKALKEEASSRYALIYNQYQGINHSIILIKRCTS
;
A
#
# COMPACT_ATOMS: atom_id res chain seq x y z
N VAL A 1 16.24 -13.93 -2.60
CA VAL A 1 16.77 -12.68 -2.01
C VAL A 1 15.95 -12.33 -0.78
N LEU A 2 16.61 -11.93 0.32
CA LEU A 2 15.94 -11.33 1.48
C LEU A 2 15.86 -9.82 1.27
N ALA A 3 14.66 -9.27 1.30
CA ALA A 3 14.38 -7.84 1.22
C ALA A 3 13.53 -7.42 2.41
N GLY A 4 13.78 -6.23 2.94
CA GLY A 4 13.00 -5.74 4.07
C GLY A 4 13.31 -4.30 4.41
N ALA A 5 12.53 -3.80 5.35
CA ALA A 5 12.66 -2.45 5.88
C ALA A 5 12.29 -2.44 7.35
N MET A 6 12.87 -1.50 8.10
CA MET A 6 12.56 -1.27 9.50
C MET A 6 12.59 0.23 9.83
N ASP A 7 11.68 0.62 10.65
CA ASP A 7 11.63 1.96 11.26
C ASP A 7 11.41 1.82 12.76
N GLU A 8 12.09 2.62 13.55
CA GLU A 8 11.99 2.68 15.00
C GLU A 8 11.69 4.12 15.45
N ILE A 9 10.77 4.25 16.39
CA ILE A 9 10.49 5.51 17.06
C ILE A 9 11.43 5.66 18.24
N THR A 10 12.45 6.50 18.10
CA THR A 10 13.27 6.93 19.23
C THR A 10 12.72 8.23 19.82
N PRO A 11 13.01 8.58 21.09
CA PRO A 11 12.61 9.87 21.66
C PRO A 11 13.05 11.06 20.81
N THR A 12 14.25 11.00 20.23
CA THR A 12 14.80 12.05 19.38
C THR A 12 14.07 12.14 18.05
N SER A 13 13.87 11.02 17.35
CA SER A 13 13.16 11.01 16.06
C SER A 13 11.71 11.48 16.22
N HIS A 14 11.05 11.10 17.30
CA HIS A 14 9.69 11.53 17.62
C HIS A 14 9.59 13.06 17.80
N ILE A 15 10.49 13.64 18.59
CA ILE A 15 10.55 15.10 18.80
C ILE A 15 10.78 15.84 17.48
N ILE A 16 11.69 15.35 16.63
CA ILE A 16 11.97 15.94 15.32
C ILE A 16 10.72 15.88 14.43
N GLN A 17 10.09 14.71 14.32
CA GLN A 17 8.88 14.52 13.51
C GLN A 17 7.72 15.41 13.99
N GLN A 18 7.53 15.55 15.31
CA GLN A 18 6.54 16.46 15.87
C GLN A 18 6.83 17.93 15.53
N ARG A 19 8.07 18.38 15.68
CA ARG A 19 8.47 19.77 15.35
C ARG A 19 8.30 20.08 13.86
N LEU A 20 8.52 19.11 12.99
CA LEU A 20 8.31 19.22 11.55
C LEU A 20 6.82 19.10 11.16
N GLY A 21 5.93 18.81 12.10
CA GLY A 21 4.49 18.65 11.86
C GLY A 21 4.13 17.37 11.11
N LEU A 22 5.05 16.40 11.00
CA LEU A 22 4.86 15.16 10.24
C LEU A 22 3.84 14.21 10.90
N LEU A 23 3.65 14.33 12.21
CA LEU A 23 2.70 13.52 12.99
C LEU A 23 1.38 14.24 13.28
N LYS A 24 1.14 15.39 12.64
CA LYS A 24 -0.08 16.16 12.90
C LYS A 24 -1.33 15.45 12.35
N GLY A 25 -2.20 15.01 13.26
CA GLY A 25 -3.46 14.34 12.92
C GLY A 25 -3.30 12.88 12.48
N THR A 26 -2.17 12.26 12.78
CA THR A 26 -1.89 10.86 12.51
C THR A 26 -1.28 10.18 13.73
N THR A 27 -1.40 8.87 13.83
CA THR A 27 -0.75 8.06 14.85
C THR A 27 0.62 7.62 14.34
N ALA A 28 1.67 7.96 15.05
CA ALA A 28 3.01 7.48 14.74
C ALA A 28 3.07 5.95 14.91
N GLY A 29 3.77 5.30 14.01
CA GLY A 29 4.01 3.86 14.04
C GLY A 29 5.47 3.52 13.87
N GLU A 30 5.81 2.29 14.16
CA GLU A 30 7.10 1.66 13.91
C GLU A 30 6.91 0.22 13.46
N GLY A 31 7.88 -0.35 12.81
CA GLY A 31 7.78 -1.74 12.38
C GLY A 31 8.99 -2.23 11.60
N ALA A 32 9.06 -3.55 11.49
CA ALA A 32 10.07 -4.24 10.70
C ALA A 32 9.41 -5.37 9.92
N GLN A 33 9.57 -5.39 8.61
CA GLN A 33 9.08 -6.44 7.73
C GLN A 33 10.19 -6.91 6.82
N PHE A 34 10.31 -8.23 6.69
CA PHE A 34 11.28 -8.88 5.82
C PHE A 34 10.60 -9.95 4.96
N PHE A 35 10.95 -9.99 3.70
CA PHE A 35 10.39 -10.89 2.70
C PHE A 35 11.49 -11.74 2.07
N LEU A 36 11.25 -13.03 1.96
CA LEU A 36 12.06 -13.90 1.12
C LEU A 36 11.46 -13.88 -0.30
N LEU A 37 12.20 -13.30 -1.23
CA LEU A 37 11.83 -13.20 -2.63
C LEU A 37 12.51 -14.28 -3.46
N SER A 38 11.74 -15.01 -4.26
CA SER A 38 12.21 -16.02 -5.22
C SER A 38 11.69 -15.68 -6.62
N ALA A 39 12.48 -16.01 -7.64
CA ALA A 39 12.02 -15.92 -9.03
C ALA A 39 11.10 -17.11 -9.40
N GLN A 40 11.10 -18.17 -8.61
CA GLN A 40 10.29 -19.36 -8.80
C GLN A 40 9.24 -19.46 -7.71
N LYS A 41 8.05 -19.89 -8.10
CA LYS A 41 6.99 -20.24 -7.16
C LYS A 41 7.38 -21.51 -6.42
N GLU A 42 7.16 -21.51 -5.12
CA GLU A 42 7.31 -22.65 -4.22
C GLU A 42 5.99 -22.93 -3.48
N GLU A 43 5.86 -24.06 -2.84
CA GLU A 43 4.65 -24.45 -2.09
C GLU A 43 4.28 -23.42 -1.01
N GLN A 44 5.29 -22.79 -0.39
CA GLN A 44 5.08 -21.80 0.67
C GLN A 44 4.89 -20.36 0.17
N THR A 45 4.90 -20.15 -1.15
CA THR A 45 4.76 -18.78 -1.71
C THR A 45 3.39 -18.21 -1.36
N PHE A 46 3.38 -17.02 -0.76
CA PHE A 46 2.15 -16.31 -0.38
C PHE A 46 1.49 -15.63 -1.57
N ALA A 47 2.26 -14.87 -2.32
CA ALA A 47 1.76 -14.10 -3.45
C ALA A 47 2.89 -13.81 -4.45
N GLU A 48 2.52 -13.45 -5.66
CA GLU A 48 3.41 -12.97 -6.72
C GLU A 48 3.38 -11.44 -6.73
N LEU A 49 4.56 -10.81 -6.64
CA LEU A 49 4.70 -9.37 -6.86
C LEU A 49 4.67 -9.10 -8.37
N LYS A 50 3.57 -8.51 -8.85
CA LYS A 50 3.36 -8.23 -10.27
C LYS A 50 4.01 -6.93 -10.72
N GLY A 51 3.99 -5.92 -9.86
CA GLY A 51 4.57 -4.64 -10.21
C GLY A 51 4.62 -3.67 -9.04
N VAL A 52 5.53 -2.72 -9.17
CA VAL A 52 5.68 -1.59 -8.25
C VAL A 52 5.88 -0.34 -9.09
N ASP A 53 5.14 0.72 -8.77
CA ASP A 53 5.33 2.06 -9.32
C ASP A 53 5.53 3.05 -8.17
N THR A 54 6.60 3.84 -8.23
CA THR A 54 6.89 4.87 -7.25
C THR A 54 7.15 6.20 -7.94
N PHE A 55 6.61 7.28 -7.37
CA PHE A 55 6.77 8.61 -7.96
C PHE A 55 6.74 9.69 -6.88
N ILE A 56 7.38 10.82 -7.19
CA ILE A 56 7.51 11.96 -6.29
C ILE A 56 6.96 13.18 -7.00
N THR A 57 5.71 13.54 -6.68
CA THR A 57 5.04 14.73 -7.21
C THR A 57 3.73 14.97 -6.45
N ARG A 58 3.21 16.19 -6.49
CA ARG A 58 1.84 16.45 -6.04
C ARG A 58 0.88 16.07 -7.15
N MET A 59 -0.14 15.30 -6.82
CA MET A 59 -1.18 14.88 -7.77
C MET A 59 -2.56 14.97 -7.11
N SER A 60 -3.53 15.37 -7.91
CA SER A 60 -4.95 15.28 -7.57
C SER A 60 -5.45 13.83 -7.67
N ALA A 61 -6.58 13.53 -7.08
CA ALA A 61 -7.17 12.18 -7.16
C ALA A 61 -7.44 11.72 -8.61
N PRO A 62 -7.94 12.57 -9.56
CA PRO A 62 -8.06 12.19 -10.96
C PRO A 62 -6.74 11.86 -11.64
N GLU A 63 -5.65 12.58 -11.33
CA GLU A 63 -4.33 12.29 -11.89
C GLU A 63 -3.78 10.95 -11.37
N ILE A 64 -3.98 10.68 -10.07
CA ILE A 64 -3.62 9.39 -9.46
C ILE A 64 -4.46 8.26 -10.06
N SER A 65 -5.77 8.46 -10.24
CA SER A 65 -6.67 7.51 -10.89
C SER A 65 -6.19 7.17 -12.30
N ASN A 66 -5.85 8.18 -13.11
CA ASN A 66 -5.31 7.97 -14.46
C ASN A 66 -3.99 7.18 -14.43
N ARG A 67 -3.11 7.47 -13.48
CA ARG A 67 -1.85 6.73 -13.33
C ARG A 67 -2.10 5.27 -12.96
N MET A 68 -3.04 5.01 -12.04
CA MET A 68 -3.44 3.64 -11.67
C MET A 68 -4.03 2.88 -12.86
N HIS A 69 -4.88 3.51 -13.68
CA HIS A 69 -5.38 2.92 -14.92
C HIS A 69 -4.24 2.50 -15.85
N HIS A 70 -3.26 3.39 -16.08
CA HIS A 70 -2.11 3.07 -16.92
C HIS A 70 -1.25 1.94 -16.34
N PHE A 71 -1.02 1.97 -15.03
CA PHE A 71 -0.29 0.93 -14.33
C PHE A 71 -0.98 -0.43 -14.45
N LEU A 72 -2.28 -0.52 -14.18
CA LEU A 72 -3.04 -1.76 -14.31
C LEU A 72 -3.06 -2.25 -15.75
N LYS A 73 -3.30 -1.36 -16.72
CA LYS A 73 -3.29 -1.69 -18.15
C LYS A 73 -1.95 -2.25 -18.61
N SER A 74 -0.82 -1.74 -18.10
CA SER A 74 0.51 -2.28 -18.43
C SER A 74 0.72 -3.70 -17.92
N HIS A 75 -0.10 -4.15 -16.96
CA HIS A 75 -0.12 -5.52 -16.43
C HIS A 75 -1.27 -6.38 -17.01
N GLY A 76 -1.98 -5.86 -18.03
CA GLY A 76 -3.09 -6.55 -18.67
C GLY A 76 -4.35 -6.62 -17.81
N LEU A 77 -4.53 -5.68 -16.89
CA LEU A 77 -5.64 -5.61 -15.94
C LEU A 77 -6.44 -4.33 -16.11
N ALA A 78 -7.69 -4.40 -15.65
CA ALA A 78 -8.59 -3.27 -15.46
C ALA A 78 -8.88 -3.08 -13.95
N PRO A 79 -9.42 -1.94 -13.52
CA PRO A 79 -9.78 -1.72 -12.11
C PRO A 79 -10.73 -2.78 -11.53
N GLU A 80 -11.62 -3.32 -12.37
CA GLU A 80 -12.59 -4.36 -12.03
C GLU A 80 -11.95 -5.71 -11.68
N ASP A 81 -10.69 -5.92 -12.08
CA ASP A 81 -9.92 -7.13 -11.74
C ASP A 81 -9.34 -7.10 -10.32
N ILE A 82 -9.42 -5.95 -9.65
CA ILE A 82 -8.85 -5.77 -8.32
C ILE A 82 -9.86 -6.18 -7.25
N ASP A 83 -9.57 -7.26 -6.54
CA ASP A 83 -10.42 -7.77 -5.46
C ASP A 83 -10.22 -7.03 -4.13
N TRP A 84 -8.98 -6.55 -3.89
CA TRP A 84 -8.62 -5.80 -2.68
C TRP A 84 -7.93 -4.49 -3.04
N PHE A 85 -8.48 -3.38 -2.57
CA PHE A 85 -7.81 -2.09 -2.58
C PHE A 85 -7.39 -1.73 -1.15
N ILE A 86 -6.07 -1.63 -0.93
CA ILE A 86 -5.48 -1.40 0.39
C ILE A 86 -4.91 0.00 0.42
N SER A 87 -5.53 0.86 1.23
CA SER A 87 -5.24 2.29 1.30
C SER A 87 -4.36 2.64 2.49
N GLY A 88 -3.55 3.70 2.31
CA GLY A 88 -2.70 4.27 3.35
C GLY A 88 -3.33 5.48 4.05
N LYS A 89 -4.65 5.47 4.30
CA LYS A 89 -5.31 6.50 5.11
C LYS A 89 -4.65 6.58 6.48
N ASN A 90 -4.40 7.80 6.96
CA ASN A 90 -3.68 8.03 8.21
C ASN A 90 -4.40 8.97 9.19
N GLY A 91 -5.66 9.32 8.92
CA GLY A 91 -6.48 10.23 9.72
C GLY A 91 -6.43 11.70 9.25
N GLN A 92 -5.54 12.04 8.32
CA GLN A 92 -5.46 13.39 7.77
C GLN A 92 -6.49 13.61 6.67
N LYS A 93 -7.56 14.36 6.96
CA LYS A 93 -8.69 14.57 6.03
C LYS A 93 -8.28 14.96 4.61
N ALA A 94 -7.26 15.83 4.46
CA ALA A 94 -6.83 16.30 3.15
C ALA A 94 -6.19 15.21 2.29
N THR A 95 -5.44 14.30 2.88
CA THR A 95 -4.83 13.16 2.17
C THR A 95 -5.80 12.00 2.06
N ASP A 96 -6.61 11.77 3.08
CA ASP A 96 -7.55 10.65 3.12
C ASP A 96 -8.71 10.82 2.11
N SER A 97 -9.06 12.06 1.74
CA SER A 97 -10.06 12.32 0.69
C SER A 97 -9.67 11.72 -0.66
N VAL A 98 -8.38 11.69 -0.99
CA VAL A 98 -7.87 11.07 -2.22
C VAL A 98 -8.17 9.57 -2.24
N TYR A 99 -7.87 8.88 -1.15
CA TYR A 99 -8.17 7.44 -1.05
C TYR A 99 -9.65 7.16 -1.12
N THR A 100 -10.47 7.96 -0.43
CA THR A 100 -11.93 7.81 -0.45
C THR A 100 -12.50 8.01 -1.85
N GLU A 101 -11.98 8.97 -2.62
CA GLU A 101 -12.38 9.17 -4.01
C GLU A 101 -11.98 7.97 -4.89
N LEU A 102 -10.78 7.42 -4.72
CA LEU A 102 -10.34 6.23 -5.46
C LEU A 102 -11.17 4.98 -5.10
N GLU A 103 -11.47 4.78 -3.82
CA GLU A 103 -12.33 3.69 -3.37
C GLU A 103 -13.71 3.72 -4.01
N HIS A 104 -14.31 4.91 -4.12
CA HIS A 104 -15.66 5.05 -4.66
C HIS A 104 -15.70 5.11 -6.20
N SER A 105 -14.71 5.74 -6.84
CA SER A 105 -14.74 5.99 -8.27
C SER A 105 -14.00 4.93 -9.10
N LEU A 106 -12.90 4.41 -8.57
CA LEU A 106 -12.04 3.50 -9.32
C LEU A 106 -12.20 2.04 -8.88
N PHE A 107 -12.38 1.79 -7.59
CA PHE A 107 -12.47 0.44 -7.01
C PHE A 107 -13.77 0.20 -6.21
N PRO A 108 -14.97 0.55 -6.73
CA PRO A 108 -16.21 0.44 -5.96
C PRO A 108 -16.60 -1.02 -5.64
N HIS A 109 -16.05 -2.00 -6.36
CA HIS A 109 -16.33 -3.42 -6.18
C HIS A 109 -15.29 -4.16 -5.35
N ALA A 110 -14.13 -3.52 -5.12
CA ALA A 110 -13.07 -4.13 -4.33
C ALA A 110 -13.40 -4.13 -2.84
N LEU A 111 -12.85 -5.08 -2.11
CA LEU A 111 -12.79 -5.01 -0.66
C LEU A 111 -11.79 -3.92 -0.26
N HIS A 112 -12.19 -3.05 0.66
CA HIS A 112 -11.34 -1.95 1.10
C HIS A 112 -10.74 -2.24 2.47
N SER A 113 -9.46 -1.96 2.62
CA SER A 113 -8.74 -2.02 3.89
C SER A 113 -7.84 -0.81 4.06
N ASN A 114 -7.60 -0.45 5.32
CA ASN A 114 -6.65 0.60 5.68
C ASN A 114 -5.56 0.02 6.58
N PHE A 115 -4.33 -0.04 6.07
CA PHE A 115 -3.23 -0.66 6.82
C PHE A 115 -2.68 0.23 7.94
N LYS A 116 -2.75 1.55 7.81
CA LYS A 116 -2.22 2.47 8.82
C LYS A 116 -3.06 2.56 10.09
N GLU A 117 -4.30 2.08 10.07
CA GLU A 117 -5.08 1.87 11.29
C GLU A 117 -4.48 0.80 12.20
N GLN A 118 -3.73 -0.15 11.61
CA GLN A 118 -3.12 -1.25 12.35
C GLN A 118 -1.67 -0.97 12.75
N CYS A 119 -0.90 -0.32 11.89
CA CYS A 119 0.54 -0.14 12.07
C CYS A 119 0.98 1.30 12.33
N GLY A 120 0.08 2.28 12.18
CA GLY A 120 0.43 3.70 12.27
C GLY A 120 1.18 4.23 11.03
N GLU A 121 1.64 5.48 11.14
CA GLU A 121 2.38 6.18 10.08
C GLU A 121 3.88 6.11 10.33
N TYR A 122 4.62 5.53 9.39
CA TYR A 122 6.09 5.52 9.32
C TYR A 122 6.55 5.35 7.87
N GLN A 123 7.83 5.64 7.59
CA GLN A 123 8.35 5.74 6.23
C GLN A 123 8.22 4.44 5.44
N THR A 124 8.47 3.31 6.09
CA THR A 124 8.43 1.98 5.45
C THR A 124 7.10 1.23 5.66
N ALA A 125 6.03 1.91 6.09
CA ALA A 125 4.72 1.31 6.38
C ALA A 125 4.11 0.51 5.21
N SER A 126 4.49 0.82 3.96
CA SER A 126 4.06 0.06 2.78
C SER A 126 4.51 -1.42 2.82
N SER A 127 5.56 -1.74 3.57
CA SER A 127 6.00 -3.13 3.77
C SER A 127 4.99 -3.92 4.62
N TYR A 128 4.39 -3.28 5.64
CA TYR A 128 3.31 -3.88 6.40
C TYR A 128 2.08 -4.14 5.53
N ALA A 129 1.73 -3.17 4.66
CA ALA A 129 0.63 -3.34 3.72
C ALA A 129 0.88 -4.51 2.76
N LEU A 130 2.11 -4.68 2.27
CA LEU A 130 2.48 -5.81 1.41
C LEU A 130 2.32 -7.15 2.13
N TRP A 131 2.76 -7.25 3.39
CA TRP A 131 2.56 -8.45 4.21
C TRP A 131 1.07 -8.75 4.41
N MET A 132 0.29 -7.74 4.79
CA MET A 132 -1.16 -7.87 5.02
C MET A 132 -1.88 -8.34 3.77
N ALA A 133 -1.58 -7.74 2.61
CA ALA A 133 -2.17 -8.09 1.33
C ALA A 133 -1.81 -9.52 0.90
N ALA A 134 -0.54 -9.90 1.02
CA ALA A 134 -0.09 -11.25 0.67
C ALA A 134 -0.76 -12.33 1.55
N LYS A 135 -0.92 -12.03 2.86
CA LYS A 135 -1.63 -12.91 3.79
C LYS A 135 -3.12 -13.02 3.41
N ALA A 136 -3.79 -11.89 3.16
CA ALA A 136 -5.20 -11.87 2.79
C ALA A 136 -5.46 -12.68 1.51
N LEU A 137 -4.64 -12.51 0.47
CA LEU A 137 -4.74 -13.27 -0.76
C LEU A 137 -4.49 -14.78 -0.58
N LYS A 138 -3.66 -15.17 0.39
CA LYS A 138 -3.43 -16.59 0.69
C LYS A 138 -4.63 -17.22 1.39
N GLU A 139 -5.27 -16.49 2.30
CA GLU A 139 -6.38 -16.97 3.12
C GLU A 139 -7.73 -16.91 2.37
N GLU A 140 -7.93 -15.91 1.51
CA GLU A 140 -9.18 -15.69 0.77
C GLU A 140 -9.12 -16.30 -0.64
N ALA A 141 -9.70 -17.50 -0.79
CA ALA A 141 -9.61 -18.27 -2.03
C ALA A 141 -10.32 -17.61 -3.24
N SER A 142 -11.29 -16.75 -3.02
CA SER A 142 -12.02 -16.04 -4.07
C SER A 142 -11.24 -14.85 -4.66
N SER A 143 -10.31 -14.26 -3.90
CA SER A 143 -9.55 -13.09 -4.31
C SER A 143 -8.31 -13.46 -5.10
N ARG A 144 -8.04 -12.72 -6.18
CA ARG A 144 -6.90 -12.94 -7.10
C ARG A 144 -5.86 -11.84 -7.05
N TYR A 145 -6.29 -10.59 -7.00
CA TYR A 145 -5.42 -9.42 -7.05
C TYR A 145 -5.67 -8.46 -5.90
N ALA A 146 -4.58 -7.95 -5.35
CA ALA A 146 -4.62 -6.83 -4.42
C ALA A 146 -3.76 -5.68 -4.94
N LEU A 147 -4.28 -4.47 -4.85
CA LEU A 147 -3.60 -3.22 -5.16
C LEU A 147 -3.42 -2.42 -3.87
N ILE A 148 -2.19 -2.12 -3.55
CA ILE A 148 -1.83 -1.28 -2.41
C ILE A 148 -1.48 0.10 -2.95
N TYR A 149 -2.06 1.13 -2.37
CA TYR A 149 -1.67 2.51 -2.64
C TYR A 149 -1.33 3.23 -1.35
N ASN A 150 -0.14 3.80 -1.31
CA ASN A 150 0.32 4.64 -0.21
C ASN A 150 0.82 5.97 -0.72
N GLN A 151 0.51 7.02 0.02
CA GLN A 151 1.15 8.32 -0.14
C GLN A 151 1.72 8.78 1.20
N TYR A 152 2.86 9.47 1.14
CA TYR A 152 3.49 10.12 2.28
C TYR A 152 3.62 11.61 1.99
N GLN A 153 3.02 12.43 2.86
CA GLN A 153 2.97 13.90 2.75
C GLN A 153 2.34 14.44 1.44
N GLY A 154 1.55 13.64 0.73
CA GLY A 154 0.91 14.02 -0.53
C GLY A 154 1.88 14.24 -1.69
N ILE A 155 3.13 13.79 -1.58
CA ILE A 155 4.16 13.94 -2.62
C ILE A 155 4.90 12.65 -2.96
N ASN A 156 5.10 11.77 -1.99
CA ASN A 156 5.74 10.47 -2.22
C ASN A 156 4.64 9.41 -2.35
N HIS A 157 4.62 8.72 -3.46
CA HIS A 157 3.58 7.77 -3.78
C HIS A 157 4.17 6.40 -4.10
N SER A 158 3.46 5.34 -3.73
CA SER A 158 3.74 3.99 -4.14
C SER A 158 2.47 3.23 -4.49
N ILE A 159 2.49 2.52 -5.61
CA ILE A 159 1.46 1.58 -6.06
C ILE A 159 2.14 0.21 -6.13
N ILE A 160 1.55 -0.79 -5.46
CA ILE A 160 2.08 -2.15 -5.45
C ILE A 160 0.96 -3.10 -5.86
N LEU A 161 1.20 -3.89 -6.89
CA LEU A 161 0.27 -4.91 -7.38
C LEU A 161 0.79 -6.28 -7.04
N ILE A 162 -0.03 -7.07 -6.36
CA ILE A 162 0.25 -8.47 -6.06
C ILE A 162 -0.89 -9.37 -6.52
N LYS A 163 -0.52 -10.62 -6.84
CA LYS A 163 -1.42 -11.66 -7.30
C LYS A 163 -1.32 -12.87 -6.39
N ARG A 164 -2.44 -13.51 -6.11
CA ARG A 164 -2.47 -14.80 -5.41
C ARG A 164 -1.73 -15.87 -6.20
N CYS A 165 -0.90 -16.65 -5.52
CA CYS A 165 -0.34 -17.88 -6.06
C CYS A 165 -1.39 -19.00 -5.90
N THR A 166 -2.01 -19.40 -7.01
CA THR A 166 -2.84 -20.62 -7.04
C THR A 166 -1.94 -21.85 -6.98
N SER A 167 -2.33 -22.85 -6.22
CA SER A 167 -1.65 -24.17 -6.14
C SER A 167 -1.51 -24.81 -7.51
#